data_ba1e476568ec83972f2a4381b0b0c900
#
_entry.id   ba1e476568ec83972f2a4381b0b0c900
#
_cell.length_a   1.000
_cell.length_b   1.000
_cell.length_c   1.000
_cell.angle_alpha   90.00
_cell.angle_beta   90.00
_cell.angle_gamma   90.00
#
_symmetry.space_group_name_H-M   'P 1'
#
loop_
_entity.id
_entity.type
_entity.pdbx_description
1 polymer ?
#
loop_
_entity_poly.entity_id
_entity_poly.type
_entity_poly.pdbx_seq_one_letter_code
_entity_poly.pdbx_strand_id
1 'polypeptide(L)'
;SNTAQTVSAAGYAKFARRTQVTGFLSIGQRSNNEPLLPFTINPAVPQFALPRANTDGEAQIFTANLGLVSRPAADWRFSMRLRRYDFNNETPQAVIPQFINYDTSVKDSATNGPELFAHDRTTFDADATWTGLGPLAVTAGYTLNSNGYVHRIFESSDEHMFTLKADAVGNQWMTFRAKYEHAERTGDGLDEEGLIEIGEQPKLRHFDIADRTRDKFTGQVDVTPTEQVTLSVSAGLGTDDYPDSYFGLQESSFRVFTTGIDLQPAGGFALGGTYSFERYTGLQQSRSAAPTPPGQTIDPRRDWTTDSSERVHYFSVYLAPPRFGNSEARLSYDYAKSTGSFVYGLAPNSPLPTPSQLPDVFNKLQQLRVDLRHRVSSHLRASVSYLYEPFDVYDFAFDPSVIDSIVQPSSLVLGYVYRPYTAHSAVVGLVYAW
;
A
#
# COMPACT_ATOMS: atom_id res chain seq x y z
N SER A 1 -2.45 -9.61 -29.15
CA SER A 1 -3.84 -9.36 -28.71
C SER A 1 -4.03 -9.91 -27.29
N ASN A 2 -4.75 -9.18 -26.45
CA ASN A 2 -5.13 -9.62 -25.12
C ASN A 2 -6.58 -10.13 -25.11
N THR A 3 -6.80 -11.31 -24.57
CA THR A 3 -8.13 -11.90 -24.42
C THR A 3 -8.38 -12.27 -22.96
N ALA A 4 -9.59 -12.01 -22.46
CA ALA A 4 -10.03 -12.44 -21.15
C ALA A 4 -11.43 -13.04 -21.27
N GLN A 5 -11.61 -14.23 -20.71
CA GLN A 5 -12.88 -14.92 -20.62
C GLN A 5 -13.15 -15.28 -19.16
N THR A 6 -14.34 -15.05 -18.67
CA THR A 6 -14.70 -15.33 -17.29
C THR A 6 -16.12 -15.83 -17.20
N VAL A 7 -16.32 -16.90 -16.44
CA VAL A 7 -17.64 -17.44 -16.08
C VAL A 7 -17.78 -17.31 -14.57
N SER A 8 -18.90 -16.80 -14.10
CA SER A 8 -19.16 -16.65 -12.67
C SER A 8 -20.59 -17.03 -12.29
N ALA A 9 -20.76 -17.50 -11.08
CA ALA A 9 -22.04 -17.80 -10.48
C ALA A 9 -22.10 -17.23 -9.05
N ALA A 10 -23.22 -16.69 -8.66
CA ALA A 10 -23.46 -16.19 -7.31
C ALA A 10 -24.84 -16.63 -6.82
N GLY A 11 -24.95 -16.89 -5.53
CA GLY A 11 -26.21 -17.28 -4.92
C GLY A 11 -26.26 -16.99 -3.44
N TYR A 12 -27.45 -17.04 -2.87
CA TYR A 12 -27.62 -16.97 -1.43
C TYR A 12 -28.77 -17.90 -0.99
N ALA A 13 -28.69 -18.37 0.25
CA ALA A 13 -29.73 -19.13 0.89
C ALA A 13 -29.99 -18.61 2.32
N LYS A 14 -31.25 -18.60 2.72
CA LYS A 14 -31.68 -18.30 4.10
C LYS A 14 -32.13 -19.58 4.75
N PHE A 15 -31.43 -20.05 5.78
CA PHE A 15 -31.73 -21.32 6.46
C PHE A 15 -32.64 -21.14 7.68
N ALA A 16 -32.76 -19.96 8.20
CA ALA A 16 -33.68 -19.58 9.29
C ALA A 16 -33.94 -18.08 9.20
N ARG A 17 -34.88 -17.57 9.96
CA ARG A 17 -35.20 -16.12 9.93
C ARG A 17 -33.99 -15.21 10.19
N ARG A 18 -32.87 -15.76 10.75
CA ARG A 18 -31.72 -14.97 11.20
C ARG A 18 -30.37 -15.50 10.68
N THR A 19 -30.37 -16.47 9.76
CA THR A 19 -29.13 -17.05 9.21
C THR A 19 -29.18 -17.02 7.68
N GLN A 20 -28.14 -16.48 7.09
CA GLN A 20 -27.96 -16.37 5.64
C GLN A 20 -26.57 -16.88 5.25
N VAL A 21 -26.54 -17.67 4.18
CA VAL A 21 -25.30 -18.08 3.49
C VAL A 21 -25.27 -17.44 2.11
N THR A 22 -24.12 -16.95 1.71
CA THR A 22 -23.85 -16.41 0.38
C THR A 22 -22.69 -17.18 -0.26
N GLY A 23 -22.77 -17.42 -1.56
CA GLY A 23 -21.72 -18.07 -2.32
C GLY A 23 -21.46 -17.34 -3.63
N PHE A 24 -20.20 -17.28 -4.01
CA PHE A 24 -19.72 -16.78 -5.29
C PHE A 24 -18.60 -17.67 -5.78
N LEU A 25 -18.63 -18.01 -7.06
CA LEU A 25 -17.60 -18.76 -7.77
C LEU A 25 -17.30 -18.11 -9.10
N SER A 26 -16.04 -18.00 -9.47
CA SER A 26 -15.61 -17.45 -10.76
C SER A 26 -14.38 -18.20 -11.27
N ILE A 27 -14.39 -18.55 -12.56
CA ILE A 27 -13.26 -19.14 -13.28
C ILE A 27 -13.01 -18.26 -14.49
N GLY A 28 -11.75 -17.83 -14.67
CA GLY A 28 -11.32 -17.01 -15.79
C GLY A 28 -10.05 -17.51 -16.42
N GLN A 29 -9.93 -17.30 -17.72
CA GLN A 29 -8.70 -17.51 -18.48
C GLN A 29 -8.28 -16.19 -19.11
N ARG A 30 -7.00 -15.91 -19.09
CA ARG A 30 -6.38 -14.76 -19.75
C ARG A 30 -5.29 -15.22 -20.68
N SER A 31 -5.23 -14.66 -21.86
CA SER A 31 -4.15 -14.88 -22.82
C SER A 31 -3.62 -13.57 -23.37
N ASN A 32 -2.31 -13.54 -23.56
CA ASN A 32 -1.60 -12.43 -24.19
C ASN A 32 -0.69 -12.99 -25.28
N ASN A 33 -0.90 -12.56 -26.52
CA ASN A 33 -0.12 -12.97 -27.66
C ASN A 33 0.43 -11.73 -28.39
N GLU A 34 1.21 -10.91 -27.68
CA GLU A 34 1.91 -9.77 -28.26
C GLU A 34 3.29 -10.20 -28.81
N PRO A 35 3.75 -9.63 -29.93
CA PRO A 35 5.09 -9.88 -30.42
C PRO A 35 6.14 -9.46 -29.38
N LEU A 36 7.17 -10.29 -29.19
CA LEU A 36 8.32 -9.91 -28.38
C LEU A 36 9.12 -8.84 -29.09
N LEU A 37 9.55 -7.84 -28.35
CA LEU A 37 10.43 -6.79 -28.85
C LEU A 37 11.88 -7.28 -28.86
N PRO A 38 12.75 -6.77 -29.77
CA PRO A 38 14.18 -7.05 -29.73
C PRO A 38 14.78 -6.59 -28.39
N PHE A 39 15.82 -7.27 -27.93
CA PHE A 39 16.45 -6.98 -26.63
C PHE A 39 17.10 -5.60 -26.54
N THR A 40 17.47 -5.01 -27.70
CA THR A 40 17.94 -3.62 -27.81
C THR A 40 17.50 -3.03 -29.15
N ILE A 41 17.34 -1.71 -29.17
CA ILE A 41 17.20 -0.92 -30.42
C ILE A 41 18.51 -0.24 -30.82
N ASN A 42 19.59 -0.39 -30.04
CA ASN A 42 20.87 0.19 -30.31
C ASN A 42 21.58 -0.55 -31.48
N PRO A 43 21.78 0.07 -32.64
CA PRO A 43 22.42 -0.60 -33.79
C PRO A 43 23.89 -0.94 -33.55
N ALA A 44 24.53 -0.36 -32.55
CA ALA A 44 25.92 -0.67 -32.19
C ALA A 44 26.08 -1.96 -31.38
N VAL A 45 24.97 -2.51 -30.85
CA VAL A 45 24.97 -3.74 -30.07
C VAL A 45 24.48 -4.89 -30.95
N PRO A 46 25.22 -6.01 -31.04
CA PRO A 46 24.80 -7.17 -31.82
C PRO A 46 23.43 -7.68 -31.35
N GLN A 47 22.53 -7.94 -32.30
CA GLN A 47 21.25 -8.57 -32.03
C GLN A 47 21.43 -10.08 -31.90
N PHE A 48 20.68 -10.71 -31.01
CA PHE A 48 20.59 -12.16 -30.94
C PHE A 48 19.11 -12.60 -31.03
N ALA A 49 18.90 -13.87 -31.32
CA ALA A 49 17.57 -14.42 -31.59
C ALA A 49 16.66 -14.33 -30.37
N LEU A 50 15.42 -13.90 -30.59
CA LEU A 50 14.38 -14.01 -29.59
C LEU A 50 14.06 -15.49 -29.32
N PRO A 51 13.73 -15.88 -28.08
CA PRO A 51 13.42 -17.26 -27.75
C PRO A 51 12.14 -17.77 -28.46
N ARG A 52 11.25 -16.84 -28.79
CA ARG A 52 10.01 -17.06 -29.57
C ARG A 52 9.52 -15.75 -30.18
N ALA A 53 8.57 -15.85 -31.11
CA ALA A 53 8.05 -14.66 -31.79
C ALA A 53 7.12 -13.81 -30.94
N ASN A 54 6.32 -14.45 -30.08
CA ASN A 54 5.27 -13.82 -29.28
C ASN A 54 5.41 -14.19 -27.80
N THR A 55 4.69 -13.46 -26.95
CA THR A 55 4.66 -13.70 -25.50
C THR A 55 4.06 -15.05 -25.13
N ASP A 56 3.06 -15.53 -25.88
CA ASP A 56 2.29 -16.75 -25.60
C ASP A 56 1.85 -16.87 -24.15
N GLY A 57 1.50 -15.68 -23.57
CA GLY A 57 1.12 -15.56 -22.18
C GLY A 57 -0.22 -16.22 -21.92
N GLU A 58 -0.27 -17.10 -20.91
CA GLU A 58 -1.50 -17.77 -20.49
C GLU A 58 -1.58 -17.80 -18.97
N ALA A 59 -2.76 -17.47 -18.44
CA ALA A 59 -3.02 -17.53 -17.00
C ALA A 59 -4.47 -17.97 -16.72
N GLN A 60 -4.63 -18.82 -15.72
CA GLN A 60 -5.92 -19.17 -15.16
C GLN A 60 -6.15 -18.47 -13.84
N ILE A 61 -7.39 -18.02 -13.62
CA ILE A 61 -7.80 -17.35 -12.39
C ILE A 61 -9.01 -18.08 -11.82
N PHE A 62 -8.90 -18.48 -10.57
CA PHE A 62 -10.02 -19.03 -9.82
C PHE A 62 -10.32 -18.15 -8.63
N THR A 63 -11.61 -17.87 -8.38
CA THR A 63 -12.06 -17.12 -7.21
C THR A 63 -13.29 -17.79 -6.61
N ALA A 64 -13.25 -18.06 -5.31
CA ALA A 64 -14.39 -18.56 -4.55
C ALA A 64 -14.60 -17.72 -3.28
N ASN A 65 -15.85 -17.42 -2.96
CA ASN A 65 -16.23 -16.74 -1.72
C ASN A 65 -17.44 -17.46 -1.12
N LEU A 66 -17.34 -17.79 0.16
CA LEU A 66 -18.44 -18.33 0.95
C LEU A 66 -18.61 -17.44 2.20
N GLY A 67 -19.80 -16.95 2.43
CA GLY A 67 -20.14 -16.10 3.57
C GLY A 67 -21.29 -16.69 4.38
N LEU A 68 -21.18 -16.61 5.70
CA LEU A 68 -22.23 -16.96 6.65
C LEU A 68 -22.45 -15.74 7.58
N VAL A 69 -23.70 -15.32 7.74
CA VAL A 69 -24.10 -14.36 8.78
C VAL A 69 -25.25 -14.96 9.55
N SER A 70 -25.12 -15.00 10.87
CA SER A 70 -26.14 -15.55 11.78
C SER A 70 -26.38 -14.64 12.98
N ARG A 71 -27.64 -14.54 13.41
CA ARG A 71 -28.05 -13.87 14.64
C ARG A 71 -28.87 -14.84 15.50
N PRO A 72 -28.20 -15.82 16.17
CA PRO A 72 -28.90 -16.85 16.91
C PRO A 72 -29.67 -16.30 18.12
N ALA A 73 -29.21 -15.21 18.71
CA ALA A 73 -29.87 -14.48 19.80
C ALA A 73 -29.96 -12.98 19.47
N ALA A 74 -30.72 -12.22 20.26
CA ALA A 74 -30.96 -10.80 20.05
C ALA A 74 -29.65 -10.00 20.08
N ASP A 75 -28.76 -10.35 21.01
CA ASP A 75 -27.53 -9.60 21.31
C ASP A 75 -26.29 -10.18 20.65
N TRP A 76 -26.41 -11.26 19.86
CA TRP A 76 -25.31 -11.92 19.24
C TRP A 76 -25.40 -11.91 17.70
N ARG A 77 -24.29 -11.53 17.06
CA ARG A 77 -24.10 -11.66 15.63
C ARG A 77 -22.79 -12.38 15.35
N PHE A 78 -22.85 -13.42 14.54
CA PHE A 78 -21.69 -14.12 14.00
C PHE A 78 -21.59 -13.86 12.51
N SER A 79 -20.39 -13.63 12.04
CA SER A 79 -20.08 -13.61 10.62
C SER A 79 -18.84 -14.47 10.34
N MET A 80 -18.91 -15.27 9.28
CA MET A 80 -17.77 -16.05 8.79
C MET A 80 -17.66 -15.83 7.31
N ARG A 81 -16.43 -15.77 6.81
CA ARG A 81 -16.16 -15.66 5.38
C ARG A 81 -14.92 -16.47 5.02
N LEU A 82 -15.06 -17.31 4.01
CA LEU A 82 -13.96 -18.02 3.36
C LEU A 82 -13.80 -17.44 1.95
N ARG A 83 -12.59 -17.06 1.60
CA ARG A 83 -12.21 -16.57 0.26
C ARG A 83 -11.03 -17.39 -0.25
N ARG A 84 -11.12 -17.84 -1.48
CA ARG A 84 -10.01 -18.44 -2.20
C ARG A 84 -9.78 -17.66 -3.47
N TYR A 85 -8.55 -17.31 -3.72
CA TYR A 85 -8.06 -16.75 -4.97
C TYR A 85 -6.87 -17.60 -5.42
N ASP A 86 -6.85 -17.93 -6.70
CA ASP A 86 -5.79 -18.72 -7.31
C ASP A 86 -5.45 -18.08 -8.65
N PHE A 87 -4.19 -17.73 -8.84
CA PHE A 87 -3.63 -17.23 -10.09
C PHE A 87 -2.54 -18.19 -10.52
N ASN A 88 -2.85 -19.01 -11.53
CA ASN A 88 -1.94 -19.95 -12.13
C ASN A 88 -1.40 -19.39 -13.44
N ASN A 89 -0.09 -19.20 -13.54
CA ASN A 89 0.57 -18.72 -14.75
C ASN A 89 1.06 -19.94 -15.54
N GLU A 90 0.39 -20.20 -16.66
CA GLU A 90 0.67 -21.34 -17.55
C GLU A 90 1.49 -20.93 -18.78
N THR A 91 2.01 -19.70 -18.80
CA THR A 91 2.88 -19.21 -19.87
C THR A 91 4.06 -20.16 -20.07
N PRO A 92 4.35 -20.65 -21.28
CA PRO A 92 5.50 -21.51 -21.51
C PRO A 92 6.82 -20.81 -21.11
N GLN A 93 7.66 -21.54 -20.37
CA GLN A 93 8.97 -21.03 -19.98
C GLN A 93 9.82 -20.71 -21.22
N ALA A 94 10.45 -19.57 -21.24
CA ALA A 94 11.40 -19.17 -22.27
C ALA A 94 12.82 -19.13 -21.69
N VAL A 95 13.78 -19.75 -22.36
CA VAL A 95 15.19 -19.66 -22.00
C VAL A 95 15.84 -18.58 -22.83
N ILE A 96 16.49 -17.62 -22.17
CA ILE A 96 17.20 -16.51 -22.79
C ILE A 96 18.68 -16.68 -22.48
N PRO A 97 19.48 -17.24 -23.40
CA PRO A 97 20.87 -17.60 -23.14
C PRO A 97 21.82 -16.40 -23.06
N GLN A 98 21.36 -15.22 -23.46
CA GLN A 98 22.16 -14.00 -23.53
C GLN A 98 21.38 -12.81 -23.02
N PHE A 99 22.07 -11.79 -22.52
CA PHE A 99 21.46 -10.51 -22.12
C PHE A 99 22.29 -9.32 -22.58
N ILE A 100 21.63 -8.17 -22.70
CA ILE A 100 22.29 -6.91 -23.04
C ILE A 100 22.78 -6.24 -21.76
N ASN A 101 24.09 -6.02 -21.67
CA ASN A 101 24.71 -5.38 -20.52
C ASN A 101 24.90 -3.89 -20.80
N TYR A 102 24.15 -3.04 -20.07
CA TYR A 102 24.19 -1.57 -20.16
C TYR A 102 24.06 -1.01 -21.58
N ASP A 103 23.32 -1.70 -22.46
CA ASP A 103 23.19 -1.33 -23.89
C ASP A 103 24.52 -1.15 -24.64
N THR A 104 25.57 -1.84 -24.22
CA THR A 104 26.92 -1.75 -24.80
C THR A 104 27.46 -3.07 -25.36
N SER A 105 27.05 -4.19 -24.75
CA SER A 105 27.59 -5.50 -25.11
C SER A 105 26.61 -6.63 -24.81
N VAL A 106 26.76 -7.73 -25.52
CA VAL A 106 26.07 -9.00 -25.28
C VAL A 106 26.90 -9.84 -24.31
N LYS A 107 26.27 -10.42 -23.32
CA LYS A 107 26.89 -11.38 -22.40
C LYS A 107 26.05 -12.66 -22.35
N ASP A 108 26.75 -13.77 -22.19
CA ASP A 108 26.12 -15.09 -22.01
C ASP A 108 25.56 -15.21 -20.58
N SER A 109 24.44 -15.89 -20.46
CA SER A 109 23.83 -16.28 -19.21
C SER A 109 23.32 -17.69 -19.32
N ALA A 110 23.65 -18.54 -18.36
CA ALA A 110 23.30 -19.96 -18.41
C ALA A 110 21.81 -20.23 -18.11
N THR A 111 21.12 -19.34 -17.42
CA THR A 111 19.82 -19.62 -16.76
C THR A 111 18.80 -18.49 -16.83
N ASN A 112 19.00 -17.46 -17.68
CA ASN A 112 18.07 -16.35 -17.75
C ASN A 112 16.80 -16.72 -18.53
N GLY A 113 15.67 -16.39 -17.94
CA GLY A 113 14.33 -16.47 -18.51
C GLY A 113 13.38 -15.65 -17.66
N PRO A 114 12.15 -15.42 -18.14
CA PRO A 114 11.13 -14.77 -17.31
C PRO A 114 10.76 -15.69 -16.13
N GLU A 115 10.72 -15.14 -14.94
CA GLU A 115 10.13 -15.81 -13.80
C GLU A 115 8.61 -15.80 -13.93
N LEU A 116 8.02 -16.99 -13.96
CA LEU A 116 6.58 -17.17 -14.12
C LEU A 116 5.91 -17.21 -12.75
N PHE A 117 5.69 -16.05 -12.17
CA PHE A 117 5.03 -15.95 -10.87
C PHE A 117 3.62 -16.50 -10.92
N ALA A 118 3.31 -17.38 -9.97
CA ALA A 118 1.96 -17.81 -9.65
C ALA A 118 1.75 -17.70 -8.15
N HIS A 119 0.52 -17.52 -7.71
CA HIS A 119 0.20 -17.45 -6.29
C HIS A 119 -1.24 -17.85 -6.03
N ASP A 120 -1.45 -18.40 -4.87
CA ASP A 120 -2.78 -18.63 -4.33
C ASP A 120 -2.93 -17.97 -2.95
N ARG A 121 -4.15 -17.67 -2.61
CA ARG A 121 -4.49 -17.08 -1.32
C ARG A 121 -5.81 -17.63 -0.81
N THR A 122 -5.77 -18.16 0.41
CA THR A 122 -6.97 -18.49 1.17
C THR A 122 -7.08 -17.56 2.37
N THR A 123 -8.24 -16.92 2.53
CA THR A 123 -8.52 -16.08 3.70
C THR A 123 -9.76 -16.63 4.39
N PHE A 124 -9.64 -16.90 5.67
CA PHE A 124 -10.77 -17.22 6.55
C PHE A 124 -10.92 -16.13 7.59
N ASP A 125 -12.11 -15.50 7.65
CA ASP A 125 -12.49 -14.50 8.65
C ASP A 125 -13.63 -15.07 9.51
N ALA A 126 -13.57 -14.85 10.82
CA ALA A 126 -14.64 -15.17 11.75
C ALA A 126 -14.77 -14.05 12.79
N ASP A 127 -15.96 -13.47 12.90
CA ASP A 127 -16.27 -12.43 13.90
C ASP A 127 -17.45 -12.84 14.76
N ALA A 128 -17.36 -12.55 16.06
CA ALA A 128 -18.44 -12.63 17.02
C ALA A 128 -18.67 -11.24 17.64
N THR A 129 -19.83 -10.66 17.39
CA THR A 129 -20.24 -9.36 17.95
C THR A 129 -21.30 -9.56 19.02
N TRP A 130 -21.08 -8.95 20.18
CA TRP A 130 -22.02 -8.89 21.28
C TRP A 130 -22.49 -7.46 21.55
N THR A 131 -23.81 -7.27 21.66
CA THR A 131 -24.44 -5.97 21.83
C THR A 131 -25.25 -5.88 23.15
N GLY A 132 -25.05 -6.81 24.08
CA GLY A 132 -25.81 -6.88 25.34
C GLY A 132 -25.46 -5.81 26.40
N LEU A 133 -24.48 -4.93 26.13
CA LEU A 133 -24.06 -3.83 27.01
C LEU A 133 -24.75 -2.48 26.68
N GLY A 134 -25.93 -2.50 26.11
CA GLY A 134 -26.67 -1.30 25.75
C GLY A 134 -26.00 -0.55 24.56
N PRO A 135 -25.38 0.63 24.80
CA PRO A 135 -24.79 1.40 23.70
C PRO A 135 -23.46 0.82 23.18
N LEU A 136 -22.85 -0.15 23.87
CA LEU A 136 -21.57 -0.73 23.54
C LEU A 136 -21.74 -2.06 22.80
N ALA A 137 -21.13 -2.15 21.63
CA ALA A 137 -20.91 -3.40 20.90
C ALA A 137 -19.44 -3.82 21.00
N VAL A 138 -19.20 -5.08 21.36
CA VAL A 138 -17.86 -5.66 21.40
C VAL A 138 -17.77 -6.75 20.36
N THR A 139 -16.73 -6.72 19.53
CA THR A 139 -16.47 -7.73 18.50
C THR A 139 -15.10 -8.36 18.72
N ALA A 140 -15.08 -9.67 18.85
CA ALA A 140 -13.86 -10.47 18.75
C ALA A 140 -13.79 -11.10 17.36
N GLY A 141 -12.64 -10.97 16.72
CA GLY A 141 -12.41 -11.46 15.37
C GLY A 141 -11.14 -12.29 15.27
N TYR A 142 -11.15 -13.23 14.33
CA TYR A 142 -10.00 -14.00 13.93
C TYR A 142 -9.92 -14.04 12.41
N THR A 143 -8.72 -13.81 11.86
CA THR A 143 -8.45 -13.94 10.44
C THR A 143 -7.23 -14.85 10.24
N LEU A 144 -7.35 -15.81 9.33
CA LEU A 144 -6.24 -16.60 8.79
C LEU A 144 -6.05 -16.20 7.33
N ASN A 145 -4.84 -15.78 6.97
CA ASN A 145 -4.40 -15.60 5.59
C ASN A 145 -3.32 -16.62 5.29
N SER A 146 -3.61 -17.55 4.39
CA SER A 146 -2.66 -18.55 3.88
C SER A 146 -2.36 -18.23 2.42
N ASN A 147 -1.08 -18.07 2.09
CA ASN A 147 -0.61 -17.75 0.75
C ASN A 147 0.39 -18.81 0.29
N GLY A 148 0.25 -19.29 -0.95
CA GLY A 148 1.24 -20.08 -1.65
C GLY A 148 1.88 -19.27 -2.77
N TYR A 149 3.16 -19.47 -3.01
CA TYR A 149 3.95 -18.69 -3.99
C TYR A 149 4.75 -19.63 -4.88
N VAL A 150 4.91 -19.23 -6.13
CA VAL A 150 5.83 -19.86 -7.08
C VAL A 150 6.87 -18.81 -7.45
N HIS A 151 8.14 -19.20 -7.46
CA HIS A 151 9.29 -18.33 -7.71
C HIS A 151 9.45 -17.18 -6.71
N ARG A 152 9.19 -17.43 -5.43
CA ARG A 152 9.50 -16.54 -4.31
C ARG A 152 10.50 -17.22 -3.39
N ILE A 153 11.17 -16.42 -2.54
CA ILE A 153 12.14 -16.95 -1.55
C ILE A 153 11.50 -17.83 -0.46
N PHE A 154 10.18 -17.72 -0.27
CA PHE A 154 9.37 -18.64 0.52
C PHE A 154 8.32 -19.30 -0.37
N GLU A 155 8.05 -20.58 -0.13
CA GLU A 155 6.99 -21.31 -0.84
C GLU A 155 5.60 -20.92 -0.35
N SER A 156 5.47 -20.63 0.94
CA SER A 156 4.20 -20.23 1.55
C SER A 156 4.37 -19.28 2.73
N SER A 157 3.27 -18.64 3.11
CA SER A 157 3.17 -17.90 4.37
C SER A 157 1.77 -18.01 4.96
N ASP A 158 1.70 -18.19 6.27
CA ASP A 158 0.47 -18.16 7.05
C ASP A 158 0.49 -16.99 8.03
N GLU A 159 -0.59 -16.20 8.05
CA GLU A 159 -0.77 -15.11 9.01
C GLU A 159 -2.05 -15.31 9.81
N HIS A 160 -1.90 -15.42 11.13
CA HIS A 160 -2.97 -15.48 12.11
C HIS A 160 -3.17 -14.10 12.73
N MET A 161 -4.37 -13.54 12.64
CA MET A 161 -4.69 -12.23 13.20
C MET A 161 -5.88 -12.31 14.15
N PHE A 162 -5.71 -11.82 15.36
CA PHE A 162 -6.75 -11.62 16.35
C PHE A 162 -7.12 -10.14 16.43
N THR A 163 -8.41 -9.87 16.50
CA THR A 163 -8.94 -8.51 16.54
C THR A 163 -9.92 -8.37 17.69
N LEU A 164 -9.81 -7.28 18.45
CA LEU A 164 -10.80 -6.85 19.42
C LEU A 164 -11.28 -5.44 19.07
N LYS A 165 -12.61 -5.28 18.89
CA LYS A 165 -13.22 -3.99 18.57
C LYS A 165 -14.24 -3.64 19.64
N ALA A 166 -14.32 -2.36 19.97
CA ALA A 166 -15.34 -1.78 20.83
C ALA A 166 -15.94 -0.58 20.10
N ASP A 167 -17.25 -0.65 19.84
CA ASP A 167 -18.03 0.41 19.21
C ASP A 167 -19.10 0.87 20.20
N ALA A 168 -19.00 2.10 20.67
CA ALA A 168 -19.99 2.69 21.56
C ALA A 168 -20.70 3.84 20.83
N VAL A 169 -21.97 3.65 20.59
CA VAL A 169 -22.89 4.73 20.23
C VAL A 169 -23.55 5.19 21.52
N GLY A 170 -22.86 6.08 22.25
CA GLY A 170 -23.31 6.50 23.59
C GLY A 170 -24.60 7.26 23.55
N ASN A 171 -24.56 8.54 23.78
CA ASN A 171 -25.70 9.44 23.61
C ASN A 171 -25.74 9.95 22.15
N GLN A 172 -26.79 10.67 21.78
CA GLN A 172 -26.92 11.27 20.43
C GLN A 172 -25.75 12.24 20.06
N TRP A 173 -24.92 12.60 21.05
CA TRP A 173 -23.86 13.58 20.92
C TRP A 173 -22.44 12.98 20.91
N MET A 174 -22.23 11.66 21.13
CA MET A 174 -20.88 11.06 21.17
C MET A 174 -20.89 9.64 20.64
N THR A 175 -19.89 9.32 19.77
CA THR A 175 -19.51 7.97 19.37
C THR A 175 -18.05 7.70 19.72
N PHE A 176 -17.77 6.46 20.09
CA PHE A 176 -16.42 5.99 20.38
C PHE A 176 -16.18 4.68 19.65
N ARG A 177 -15.01 4.53 19.04
CA ARG A 177 -14.53 3.30 18.40
C ARG A 177 -13.11 3.03 18.83
N ALA A 178 -12.83 1.79 19.18
CA ALA A 178 -11.48 1.31 19.43
C ALA A 178 -11.28 -0.05 18.76
N LYS A 179 -10.08 -0.29 18.27
CA LYS A 179 -9.69 -1.56 17.67
C LYS A 179 -8.26 -1.89 18.07
N TYR A 180 -8.05 -3.11 18.54
CA TYR A 180 -6.73 -3.71 18.71
C TYR A 180 -6.60 -4.90 17.76
N GLU A 181 -5.43 -5.04 17.16
CA GLU A 181 -5.06 -6.13 16.27
C GLU A 181 -3.71 -6.69 16.72
N HIS A 182 -3.64 -8.00 16.85
CA HIS A 182 -2.41 -8.75 17.01
C HIS A 182 -2.32 -9.77 15.89
N ALA A 183 -1.20 -9.80 15.16
CA ALA A 183 -1.01 -10.73 14.07
C ALA A 183 0.40 -11.34 14.09
N GLU A 184 0.46 -12.64 13.82
CA GLU A 184 1.70 -13.40 13.64
C GLU A 184 1.70 -14.01 12.25
N ARG A 185 2.75 -13.76 11.49
CA ARG A 185 2.99 -14.36 10.18
C ARG A 185 4.25 -15.20 10.20
N THR A 186 4.16 -16.41 9.65
CA THR A 186 5.28 -17.34 9.46
C THR A 186 5.40 -17.69 7.99
N GLY A 187 6.63 -17.69 7.47
CA GLY A 187 6.98 -18.17 6.14
C GLY A 187 7.54 -19.59 6.21
N ASP A 188 7.31 -20.38 5.17
CA ASP A 188 7.82 -21.75 5.05
C ASP A 188 8.44 -21.96 3.66
N GLY A 189 9.36 -22.96 3.54
CA GLY A 189 10.00 -23.30 2.27
C GLY A 189 11.00 -22.24 1.79
N LEU A 190 11.86 -21.75 2.68
CA LEU A 190 12.87 -20.74 2.36
C LEU A 190 13.93 -21.28 1.39
N ASP A 191 14.11 -20.59 0.24
CA ASP A 191 15.14 -20.89 -0.77
C ASP A 191 16.36 -19.96 -0.60
N GLU A 192 17.30 -20.33 0.26
CA GLU A 192 18.55 -19.59 0.45
C GLU A 192 19.50 -19.70 -0.76
N GLU A 193 19.46 -20.79 -1.52
CA GLU A 193 20.30 -20.98 -2.71
C GLU A 193 19.84 -20.06 -3.84
N GLY A 194 18.53 -19.93 -4.03
CA GLY A 194 17.93 -18.98 -4.99
C GLY A 194 18.31 -17.53 -4.70
N LEU A 195 18.40 -17.12 -3.43
CA LEU A 195 18.91 -15.78 -3.08
C LEU A 195 20.35 -15.56 -3.54
N ILE A 196 21.22 -16.56 -3.36
CA ILE A 196 22.63 -16.48 -3.77
C ILE A 196 22.73 -16.39 -5.30
N GLU A 197 21.93 -17.17 -6.03
CA GLU A 197 21.92 -17.18 -7.49
C GLU A 197 21.57 -15.82 -8.09
N ILE A 198 20.67 -15.08 -7.49
CA ILE A 198 20.29 -13.72 -7.92
C ILE A 198 21.22 -12.62 -7.34
N GLY A 199 22.22 -13.00 -6.57
CA GLY A 199 23.21 -12.08 -5.99
C GLY A 199 22.79 -11.43 -4.67
N GLU A 200 21.76 -11.93 -4.02
CA GLU A 200 21.31 -11.48 -2.70
C GLU A 200 21.94 -12.26 -1.55
N GLN A 201 21.94 -11.68 -0.37
CA GLN A 201 22.46 -12.34 0.83
C GLN A 201 21.52 -13.45 1.30
N PRO A 202 22.00 -14.66 1.64
CA PRO A 202 21.13 -15.80 1.99
C PRO A 202 20.31 -15.57 3.27
N LYS A 203 20.71 -14.60 4.12
CA LYS A 203 19.96 -14.21 5.31
C LYS A 203 19.05 -13.00 5.11
N LEU A 204 18.91 -12.52 3.87
CA LEU A 204 17.95 -11.48 3.54
C LEU A 204 16.53 -12.04 3.66
N ARG A 205 15.66 -11.27 4.27
CA ARG A 205 14.22 -11.56 4.31
C ARG A 205 13.47 -10.39 3.71
N HIS A 206 12.65 -10.68 2.72
CA HIS A 206 11.78 -9.68 2.09
C HIS A 206 10.58 -9.43 3.01
N PHE A 207 10.37 -8.20 3.42
CA PHE A 207 9.41 -7.82 4.46
C PHE A 207 7.95 -8.20 4.14
N ASP A 208 7.60 -8.37 2.87
CA ASP A 208 6.25 -8.73 2.41
C ASP A 208 5.89 -10.19 2.68
N ILE A 209 6.89 -11.08 2.84
CA ILE A 209 6.70 -12.53 3.09
C ILE A 209 7.44 -13.04 4.32
N ALA A 210 8.37 -12.27 4.90
CA ALA A 210 9.14 -12.63 6.11
C ALA A 210 8.24 -12.85 7.32
N ASP A 211 8.73 -13.61 8.28
CA ASP A 211 8.12 -13.75 9.59
C ASP A 211 7.93 -12.37 10.23
N ARG A 212 6.75 -12.18 10.82
CA ARG A 212 6.36 -10.88 11.36
C ARG A 212 5.40 -11.02 12.53
N THR A 213 5.68 -10.28 13.58
CA THR A 213 4.72 -10.00 14.65
C THR A 213 4.22 -8.56 14.50
N ARG A 214 2.92 -8.35 14.56
CA ARG A 214 2.28 -7.04 14.44
C ARG A 214 1.38 -6.78 15.62
N ASP A 215 1.54 -5.60 16.22
CA ASP A 215 0.60 -5.03 17.17
C ASP A 215 0.10 -3.67 16.66
N LYS A 216 -1.23 -3.50 16.63
CA LYS A 216 -1.85 -2.27 16.14
C LYS A 216 -3.03 -1.86 17.00
N PHE A 217 -3.05 -0.61 17.39
CA PHE A 217 -4.17 0.02 18.07
C PHE A 217 -4.69 1.21 17.27
N THR A 218 -6.01 1.33 17.14
CA THR A 218 -6.68 2.51 16.58
C THR A 218 -7.85 2.91 17.46
N GLY A 219 -8.03 4.21 17.64
CA GLY A 219 -9.13 4.78 18.39
C GLY A 219 -9.69 6.01 17.69
N GLN A 220 -10.99 6.22 17.80
CA GLN A 220 -11.70 7.39 17.28
C GLN A 220 -12.79 7.81 18.25
N VAL A 221 -12.93 9.11 18.47
CA VAL A 221 -14.01 9.74 19.21
C VAL A 221 -14.61 10.83 18.33
N ASP A 222 -15.91 10.77 18.09
CA ASP A 222 -16.67 11.83 17.44
C ASP A 222 -17.64 12.42 18.46
N VAL A 223 -17.66 13.74 18.61
CA VAL A 223 -18.50 14.47 19.57
C VAL A 223 -19.30 15.51 18.80
N THR A 224 -20.61 15.47 18.95
CA THR A 224 -21.56 16.42 18.36
C THR A 224 -22.33 17.12 19.46
N PRO A 225 -21.70 18.08 20.17
CA PRO A 225 -22.29 18.72 21.34
C PRO A 225 -23.54 19.53 21.00
N THR A 226 -23.66 19.97 19.78
CA THR A 226 -24.86 20.60 19.20
C THR A 226 -25.05 20.13 17.78
N GLU A 227 -26.23 20.29 17.19
CA GLU A 227 -26.49 19.97 15.77
C GLU A 227 -25.60 20.74 14.80
N GLN A 228 -24.93 21.77 15.28
CA GLN A 228 -24.11 22.69 14.49
C GLN A 228 -22.61 22.40 14.58
N VAL A 229 -22.16 21.56 15.52
CA VAL A 229 -20.74 21.35 15.82
C VAL A 229 -20.44 19.87 15.89
N THR A 230 -19.53 19.40 15.05
CA THR A 230 -18.96 18.06 15.15
C THR A 230 -17.45 18.18 15.36
N LEU A 231 -16.94 17.51 16.37
CA LEU A 231 -15.52 17.37 16.66
C LEU A 231 -15.14 15.91 16.49
N SER A 232 -14.03 15.65 15.83
CA SER A 232 -13.48 14.31 15.66
C SER A 232 -12.03 14.26 16.10
N VAL A 233 -11.66 13.20 16.80
CA VAL A 233 -10.29 12.89 17.18
C VAL A 233 -10.05 11.41 16.91
N SER A 234 -8.97 11.10 16.20
CA SER A 234 -8.54 9.72 16.02
C SER A 234 -7.02 9.58 16.25
N ALA A 235 -6.64 8.42 16.75
CA ALA A 235 -5.25 8.05 16.93
C ALA A 235 -5.04 6.60 16.48
N GLY A 236 -3.90 6.34 15.86
CA GLY A 236 -3.44 5.02 15.47
C GLY A 236 -1.96 4.87 15.81
N LEU A 237 -1.59 3.71 16.32
CA LEU A 237 -0.21 3.33 16.55
C LEU A 237 -0.04 1.85 16.26
N GLY A 238 1.13 1.47 15.80
CA GLY A 238 1.44 0.06 15.54
C GLY A 238 2.92 -0.15 15.34
N THR A 239 3.34 -1.39 15.57
CA THR A 239 4.68 -1.92 15.35
C THR A 239 4.59 -3.21 14.57
N ASP A 240 5.53 -3.40 13.66
CA ASP A 240 5.83 -4.66 13.00
C ASP A 240 7.27 -5.03 13.34
N ASP A 241 7.46 -6.20 13.94
CA ASP A 241 8.76 -6.80 14.24
C ASP A 241 9.00 -7.99 13.31
N TYR A 242 10.22 -8.12 12.79
CA TYR A 242 10.63 -9.18 11.86
C TYR A 242 11.74 -10.04 12.50
N PRO A 243 11.37 -10.96 13.40
CA PRO A 243 12.32 -11.63 14.33
C PRO A 243 13.39 -12.45 13.62
N ASP A 244 13.07 -13.05 12.46
CA ASP A 244 13.97 -13.93 11.71
C ASP A 244 14.69 -13.22 10.54
N SER A 245 14.53 -11.91 10.43
CA SER A 245 15.23 -11.10 9.44
C SER A 245 16.61 -10.69 9.95
N TYR A 246 17.67 -11.42 9.58
CA TYR A 246 19.02 -10.94 9.86
C TYR A 246 19.39 -9.75 8.97
N PHE A 247 19.03 -9.81 7.68
CA PHE A 247 19.07 -8.69 6.74
C PHE A 247 17.67 -8.37 6.23
N GLY A 248 17.47 -7.12 5.84
CA GLY A 248 16.19 -6.56 5.47
C GLY A 248 15.59 -5.70 6.58
N LEU A 249 14.30 -5.54 6.56
CA LEU A 249 13.55 -4.79 7.57
C LEU A 249 13.53 -5.58 8.89
N GLN A 250 13.95 -4.93 9.98
CA GLN A 250 14.00 -5.50 11.33
C GLN A 250 12.77 -5.10 12.14
N GLU A 251 12.40 -3.83 12.03
CA GLU A 251 11.30 -3.22 12.75
C GLU A 251 10.70 -2.10 11.91
N SER A 252 9.40 -1.94 11.98
CA SER A 252 8.74 -0.71 11.52
C SER A 252 7.67 -0.27 12.51
N SER A 253 7.44 1.03 12.60
CA SER A 253 6.36 1.56 13.43
C SER A 253 5.66 2.73 12.77
N PHE A 254 4.41 2.95 13.16
CA PHE A 254 3.68 4.14 12.77
C PHE A 254 2.92 4.73 13.95
N ARG A 255 2.75 6.04 13.91
CA ARG A 255 1.89 6.81 14.82
C ARG A 255 1.14 7.83 13.98
N VAL A 256 -0.16 7.82 14.08
CA VAL A 256 -1.05 8.75 13.37
C VAL A 256 -1.96 9.41 14.38
N PHE A 257 -2.11 10.69 14.28
CA PHE A 257 -3.07 11.48 15.07
C PHE A 257 -3.82 12.40 14.12
N THR A 258 -5.16 12.38 14.17
CA THR A 258 -6.00 13.25 13.36
C THR A 258 -7.05 13.92 14.24
N THR A 259 -7.23 15.21 14.05
CA THR A 259 -8.33 15.95 14.68
C THR A 259 -9.07 16.77 13.64
N GLY A 260 -10.38 16.89 13.79
CA GLY A 260 -11.23 17.61 12.86
C GLY A 260 -12.33 18.36 13.58
N ILE A 261 -12.78 19.43 12.97
CA ILE A 261 -13.94 20.21 13.37
C ILE A 261 -14.80 20.53 12.16
N ASP A 262 -16.09 20.29 12.25
CA ASP A 262 -17.10 20.71 11.30
C ASP A 262 -18.13 21.58 12.01
N LEU A 263 -18.37 22.75 11.44
CA LEU A 263 -19.29 23.77 11.97
C LEU A 263 -20.34 24.11 10.91
N GLN A 264 -21.59 24.07 11.32
CA GLN A 264 -22.75 24.46 10.52
C GLN A 264 -23.57 25.54 11.26
N PRO A 265 -23.00 26.75 11.43
CA PRO A 265 -23.69 27.82 12.15
C PRO A 265 -25.00 28.21 11.47
N ALA A 266 -25.88 28.87 12.20
CA ALA A 266 -27.12 29.41 11.65
C ALA A 266 -26.84 30.30 10.43
N GLY A 267 -27.76 30.32 9.47
CA GLY A 267 -27.61 31.11 8.24
C GLY A 267 -27.03 30.34 7.05
N GLY A 268 -26.79 29.01 7.20
CA GLY A 268 -26.43 28.13 6.07
C GLY A 268 -24.95 28.15 5.68
N PHE A 269 -24.09 28.65 6.54
CA PHE A 269 -22.63 28.48 6.41
C PHE A 269 -22.23 27.04 6.77
N ALA A 270 -21.24 26.51 6.08
CA ALA A 270 -20.52 25.33 6.53
C ALA A 270 -19.02 25.61 6.47
N LEU A 271 -18.33 25.35 7.54
CA LEU A 271 -16.87 25.47 7.60
C LEU A 271 -16.31 24.30 8.40
N GLY A 272 -15.13 23.85 8.02
CA GLY A 272 -14.47 22.78 8.74
C GLY A 272 -12.98 22.80 8.54
N GLY A 273 -12.30 22.09 9.41
CA GLY A 273 -10.86 21.94 9.35
C GLY A 273 -10.43 20.58 9.89
N THR A 274 -9.36 20.05 9.32
CA THR A 274 -8.74 18.80 9.73
C THR A 274 -7.25 19.00 9.83
N TYR A 275 -6.64 18.45 10.87
CA TYR A 275 -5.19 18.34 11.00
C TYR A 275 -4.83 16.89 11.24
N SER A 276 -3.84 16.38 10.50
CA SER A 276 -3.22 15.06 10.72
C SER A 276 -1.73 15.22 10.92
N PHE A 277 -1.21 14.49 11.89
CA PHE A 277 0.20 14.25 12.08
C PHE A 277 0.47 12.75 11.99
N GLU A 278 1.46 12.39 11.16
CA GLU A 278 1.85 11.00 10.98
C GLU A 278 3.37 10.88 11.14
N ARG A 279 3.79 9.80 11.76
CA ARG A 279 5.21 9.42 11.86
C ARG A 279 5.35 7.95 11.54
N TYR A 280 6.25 7.65 10.62
CA TYR A 280 6.65 6.32 10.23
C TYR A 280 8.13 6.15 10.54
N THR A 281 8.53 4.97 11.03
CA THR A 281 9.94 4.63 11.27
C THR A 281 10.21 3.23 10.74
N GLY A 282 11.45 2.97 10.32
CA GLY A 282 11.87 1.64 9.89
C GLY A 282 13.37 1.45 10.14
N LEU A 283 13.72 0.34 10.75
CA LEU A 283 15.09 -0.10 10.95
C LEU A 283 15.40 -1.22 9.98
N GLN A 284 16.40 -1.03 9.13
CA GLN A 284 16.89 -2.05 8.20
C GLN A 284 18.33 -2.40 8.52
N GLN A 285 18.70 -3.66 8.29
CA GLN A 285 20.07 -4.14 8.35
C GLN A 285 20.49 -4.75 7.02
N SER A 286 21.74 -4.51 6.63
CA SER A 286 22.31 -5.07 5.41
C SER A 286 23.82 -5.25 5.57
N ARG A 287 24.51 -5.76 4.54
CA ARG A 287 25.95 -6.02 4.54
C ARG A 287 26.60 -5.52 3.26
N SER A 288 27.72 -4.84 3.38
CA SER A 288 28.56 -4.42 2.25
C SER A 288 29.58 -5.52 1.90
N ALA A 289 29.09 -6.62 1.33
CA ALA A 289 29.89 -7.73 0.81
C ALA A 289 29.09 -8.50 -0.24
N ALA A 290 29.78 -9.25 -1.09
CA ALA A 290 29.12 -10.22 -1.96
C ALA A 290 28.35 -11.27 -1.14
N PRO A 291 27.34 -11.91 -1.70
CA PRO A 291 26.65 -13.04 -1.07
C PRO A 291 27.64 -14.08 -0.60
N THR A 292 27.47 -14.57 0.63
CA THR A 292 28.38 -15.54 1.22
C THR A 292 27.67 -16.91 1.19
N PRO A 293 28.20 -17.88 0.41
CA PRO A 293 27.64 -19.21 0.37
C PRO A 293 27.50 -19.88 1.74
N PRO A 294 26.57 -20.81 1.92
CA PRO A 294 26.40 -21.56 3.17
C PRO A 294 27.71 -22.20 3.62
N GLY A 295 28.01 -22.12 4.93
CA GLY A 295 29.22 -22.70 5.53
C GLY A 295 30.49 -21.86 5.44
N GLN A 296 30.47 -20.69 4.80
CA GLN A 296 31.59 -19.74 4.81
C GLN A 296 31.52 -18.76 5.98
N THR A 297 32.69 -18.32 6.42
CA THR A 297 32.77 -17.33 7.51
C THR A 297 32.31 -15.97 7.02
N ILE A 298 31.37 -15.40 7.75
CA ILE A 298 30.81 -14.07 7.50
C ILE A 298 31.52 -13.06 8.39
N ASP A 299 32.01 -11.94 7.83
CA ASP A 299 32.57 -10.84 8.62
C ASP A 299 31.46 -9.84 9.02
N PRO A 300 30.94 -9.88 10.25
CA PRO A 300 29.87 -9.00 10.69
C PRO A 300 30.29 -7.53 10.79
N ARG A 301 31.60 -7.22 10.74
CA ARG A 301 32.07 -5.82 10.75
C ARG A 301 31.71 -5.05 9.48
N ARG A 302 31.25 -5.75 8.41
CA ARG A 302 30.75 -5.16 7.19
C ARG A 302 29.24 -4.91 7.21
N ASP A 303 28.58 -5.20 8.34
CA ASP A 303 27.16 -4.95 8.52
C ASP A 303 26.93 -3.45 8.77
N TRP A 304 25.81 -2.98 8.27
CA TRP A 304 25.38 -1.61 8.45
C TRP A 304 23.85 -1.56 8.61
N THR A 305 23.38 -0.52 9.26
CA THR A 305 21.96 -0.29 9.49
C THR A 305 21.53 1.03 8.88
N THR A 306 20.25 1.10 8.52
CA THR A 306 19.57 2.34 8.16
C THR A 306 18.38 2.51 9.09
N ASP A 307 18.39 3.57 9.87
CA ASP A 307 17.22 4.05 10.60
C ASP A 307 16.55 5.13 9.75
N SER A 308 15.35 4.83 9.26
CA SER A 308 14.56 5.74 8.44
C SER A 308 13.40 6.29 9.25
N SER A 309 13.11 7.57 9.11
CA SER A 309 11.90 8.16 9.68
C SER A 309 11.25 9.13 8.72
N GLU A 310 9.93 9.09 8.65
CA GLU A 310 9.11 10.04 7.90
C GLU A 310 8.11 10.72 8.82
N ARG A 311 7.94 12.01 8.66
CA ARG A 311 6.96 12.84 9.36
C ARG A 311 6.09 13.55 8.35
N VAL A 312 4.78 13.35 8.47
CA VAL A 312 3.79 13.97 7.59
C VAL A 312 2.91 14.91 8.41
N HIS A 313 2.74 16.11 7.93
CA HIS A 313 1.77 17.08 8.42
C HIS A 313 0.77 17.35 7.30
N TYR A 314 -0.49 17.10 7.59
CA TYR A 314 -1.61 17.45 6.71
C TYR A 314 -2.53 18.42 7.42
N PHE A 315 -2.94 19.46 6.72
CA PHE A 315 -3.91 20.42 7.18
C PHE A 315 -4.89 20.73 6.05
N SER A 316 -6.17 20.71 6.34
CA SER A 316 -7.24 21.04 5.41
C SER A 316 -8.25 21.94 6.08
N VAL A 317 -8.70 22.99 5.37
CA VAL A 317 -9.82 23.81 5.79
C VAL A 317 -10.75 24.06 4.62
N TYR A 318 -12.03 24.18 4.90
CA TYR A 318 -13.00 24.59 3.89
C TYR A 318 -14.01 25.59 4.45
N LEU A 319 -14.54 26.40 3.55
CA LEU A 319 -15.64 27.32 3.78
C LEU A 319 -16.66 27.19 2.64
N ALA A 320 -17.91 26.94 2.99
CA ALA A 320 -19.04 27.01 2.08
C ALA A 320 -20.03 28.04 2.63
N PRO A 321 -20.14 29.21 2.00
CA PRO A 321 -21.12 30.22 2.39
C PRO A 321 -22.54 29.75 2.08
N PRO A 322 -23.56 30.41 2.64
CA PRO A 322 -24.94 30.16 2.31
C PRO A 322 -25.18 30.25 0.80
N ARG A 323 -26.17 29.52 0.33
CA ARG A 323 -26.63 29.68 -1.05
C ARG A 323 -27.06 31.12 -1.31
N PHE A 324 -26.56 31.72 -2.37
CA PHE A 324 -26.96 33.03 -2.84
C PHE A 324 -27.79 32.86 -4.12
N GLY A 325 -29.11 32.92 -3.96
CA GLY A 325 -30.07 32.60 -5.02
C GLY A 325 -29.91 31.11 -5.46
N ASN A 326 -29.62 30.90 -6.75
CA ASN A 326 -29.43 29.58 -7.32
C ASN A 326 -27.96 29.12 -7.34
N SER A 327 -27.08 29.82 -6.62
CA SER A 327 -25.63 29.59 -6.63
C SER A 327 -25.13 29.03 -5.32
N GLU A 328 -24.14 28.13 -5.40
CA GLU A 328 -23.36 27.59 -4.29
C GLU A 328 -21.88 27.85 -4.55
N ALA A 329 -21.15 28.16 -3.49
CA ALA A 329 -19.70 28.32 -3.54
C ALA A 329 -19.04 27.46 -2.46
N ARG A 330 -17.83 27.00 -2.75
CA ARG A 330 -16.94 26.36 -1.76
C ARG A 330 -15.51 26.82 -2.00
N LEU A 331 -14.85 27.19 -0.95
CA LEU A 331 -13.42 27.46 -0.90
C LEU A 331 -12.78 26.39 -0.05
N SER A 332 -11.70 25.77 -0.51
CA SER A 332 -10.89 24.86 0.30
C SER A 332 -9.41 25.15 0.14
N TYR A 333 -8.67 24.92 1.21
CA TYR A 333 -7.22 24.98 1.23
C TYR A 333 -6.69 23.72 1.90
N ASP A 334 -5.79 23.01 1.19
CA ASP A 334 -5.13 21.81 1.66
C ASP A 334 -3.62 22.04 1.66
N TYR A 335 -2.96 21.60 2.71
CA TYR A 335 -1.52 21.61 2.88
C TYR A 335 -1.05 20.24 3.33
N ALA A 336 -0.09 19.66 2.62
CA ALA A 336 0.60 18.44 3.00
C ALA A 336 2.11 18.65 2.93
N LYS A 337 2.82 18.24 3.96
CA LYS A 337 4.29 18.20 3.96
C LYS A 337 4.76 16.89 4.57
N SER A 338 5.52 16.12 3.79
CA SER A 338 6.30 14.98 4.26
C SER A 338 7.77 15.39 4.37
N THR A 339 8.46 14.91 5.41
CA THR A 339 9.90 15.05 5.60
C THR A 339 10.46 13.70 6.05
N GLY A 340 11.36 13.13 5.25
CA GLY A 340 12.05 11.87 5.49
C GLY A 340 13.51 12.08 5.83
N SER A 341 14.02 11.32 6.80
CA SER A 341 15.43 11.31 7.17
C SER A 341 15.97 9.89 7.22
N PHE A 342 17.26 9.73 6.93
CA PHE A 342 17.97 8.47 6.94
C PHE A 342 19.24 8.60 7.77
N VAL A 343 19.41 7.73 8.77
CA VAL A 343 20.62 7.67 9.61
C VAL A 343 21.27 6.31 9.41
N TYR A 344 22.53 6.31 9.00
CA TYR A 344 23.30 5.10 8.77
C TYR A 344 24.15 4.77 10.00
N GLY A 345 24.09 3.51 10.42
CA GLY A 345 24.93 2.94 11.46
C GLY A 345 25.89 1.89 10.90
N LEU A 346 27.11 1.83 11.40
CA LEU A 346 28.09 0.81 11.07
C LEU A 346 28.29 -0.14 12.24
N ALA A 347 28.61 -1.40 11.95
CA ALA A 347 29.02 -2.36 12.96
C ALA A 347 30.28 -1.88 13.73
N PRO A 348 30.48 -2.29 14.97
CA PRO A 348 31.71 -1.98 15.75
C PRO A 348 32.98 -2.42 14.99
N ASN A 349 34.00 -1.56 14.96
CA ASN A 349 35.26 -1.77 14.24
C ASN A 349 35.07 -2.08 12.74
N SER A 350 34.05 -1.48 12.12
CA SER A 350 33.79 -1.62 10.69
C SER A 350 34.98 -1.17 9.84
N PRO A 351 35.37 -1.93 8.79
CA PRO A 351 36.37 -1.49 7.82
C PRO A 351 35.74 -0.53 6.77
N LEU A 352 34.42 -0.31 6.81
CA LEU A 352 33.74 0.57 5.88
C LEU A 352 34.01 2.04 6.21
N PRO A 353 34.04 2.93 5.20
CA PRO A 353 34.13 4.36 5.46
C PRO A 353 32.88 4.84 6.22
N THR A 354 33.09 5.78 7.15
CA THR A 354 31.98 6.40 7.86
C THR A 354 31.06 7.09 6.86
N PRO A 355 29.77 6.77 6.83
CA PRO A 355 28.85 7.38 5.89
C PRO A 355 28.65 8.87 6.21
N SER A 356 28.57 9.68 5.16
CA SER A 356 28.14 11.07 5.31
C SER A 356 26.68 11.15 5.70
N GLN A 357 26.33 12.14 6.55
CA GLN A 357 24.93 12.43 6.84
C GLN A 357 24.25 12.89 5.54
N LEU A 358 23.19 12.19 5.15
CA LEU A 358 22.37 12.60 4.03
C LEU A 358 21.42 13.74 4.43
N PRO A 359 21.13 14.68 3.53
CA PRO A 359 20.09 15.68 3.77
C PRO A 359 18.71 15.02 3.90
N ASP A 360 17.82 15.66 4.65
CA ASP A 360 16.41 15.24 4.70
C ASP A 360 15.76 15.39 3.32
N VAL A 361 14.99 14.38 2.91
CA VAL A 361 14.13 14.47 1.74
C VAL A 361 12.79 15.10 2.13
N PHE A 362 12.18 15.87 1.25
CA PHE A 362 10.85 16.38 1.52
C PHE A 362 10.00 16.53 0.26
N ASN A 363 8.69 16.47 0.44
CA ASN A 363 7.71 16.98 -0.50
C ASN A 363 6.69 17.85 0.22
N LYS A 364 6.23 18.90 -0.46
CA LYS A 364 5.25 19.85 0.06
C LYS A 364 4.26 20.19 -1.03
N LEU A 365 3.01 19.84 -0.80
CA LEU A 365 1.89 20.15 -1.69
C LEU A 365 0.96 21.15 -1.01
N GLN A 366 0.54 22.17 -1.75
CA GLN A 366 -0.52 23.06 -1.33
C GLN A 366 -1.59 23.13 -2.42
N GLN A 367 -2.84 23.21 -2.04
CA GLN A 367 -3.94 23.34 -2.99
C GLN A 367 -4.93 24.36 -2.48
N LEU A 368 -5.18 25.40 -3.27
CA LEU A 368 -6.29 26.32 -3.06
C LEU A 368 -7.32 26.07 -4.15
N ARG A 369 -8.51 25.68 -3.74
CA ARG A 369 -9.60 25.35 -4.67
C ARG A 369 -10.82 26.20 -4.42
N VAL A 370 -11.38 26.73 -5.51
CA VAL A 370 -12.64 27.47 -5.53
C VAL A 370 -13.61 26.74 -6.45
N ASP A 371 -14.74 26.32 -5.92
CA ASP A 371 -15.82 25.69 -6.68
C ASP A 371 -17.06 26.59 -6.65
N LEU A 372 -17.59 26.90 -7.82
CA LEU A 372 -18.84 27.64 -8.00
C LEU A 372 -19.83 26.77 -8.79
N ARG A 373 -21.05 26.66 -8.31
CA ARG A 373 -22.13 25.96 -9.00
C ARG A 373 -23.33 26.87 -9.10
N HIS A 374 -23.92 26.95 -10.28
CA HIS A 374 -25.10 27.77 -10.55
C HIS A 374 -26.19 26.96 -11.23
N ARG A 375 -27.37 26.95 -10.67
CA ARG A 375 -28.55 26.35 -11.29
C ARG A 375 -29.18 27.37 -12.23
N VAL A 376 -28.93 27.22 -13.55
CA VAL A 376 -29.42 28.13 -14.59
C VAL A 376 -30.93 27.94 -14.79
N SER A 377 -31.40 26.67 -14.78
CA SER A 377 -32.80 26.32 -14.87
C SER A 377 -33.13 25.04 -14.11
N SER A 378 -34.38 24.56 -14.17
CA SER A 378 -34.74 23.25 -13.59
C SER A 378 -33.95 22.09 -14.20
N HIS A 379 -33.46 22.24 -15.42
CA HIS A 379 -32.80 21.19 -16.21
C HIS A 379 -31.32 21.45 -16.45
N LEU A 380 -30.83 22.69 -16.24
CA LEU A 380 -29.43 23.06 -16.53
C LEU A 380 -28.69 23.58 -15.30
N ARG A 381 -27.52 22.97 -15.04
CA ARG A 381 -26.58 23.41 -14.02
C ARG A 381 -25.22 23.69 -14.66
N ALA A 382 -24.65 24.84 -14.33
CA ALA A 382 -23.29 25.23 -14.68
C ALA A 382 -22.37 25.09 -13.46
N SER A 383 -21.12 24.74 -13.66
CA SER A 383 -20.08 24.73 -12.62
C SER A 383 -18.78 25.28 -13.15
N VAL A 384 -18.05 25.97 -12.27
CA VAL A 384 -16.68 26.43 -12.51
C VAL A 384 -15.85 26.03 -11.31
N SER A 385 -14.76 25.36 -11.56
CA SER A 385 -13.75 25.01 -10.54
C SER A 385 -12.42 25.59 -10.93
N TYR A 386 -11.74 26.21 -9.98
CA TYR A 386 -10.37 26.69 -10.13
C TYR A 386 -9.49 26.07 -9.06
N LEU A 387 -8.33 25.56 -9.46
CA LEU A 387 -7.30 24.98 -8.59
C LEU A 387 -6.00 25.73 -8.82
N TYR A 388 -5.40 26.20 -7.72
CA TYR A 388 -4.02 26.66 -7.64
C TYR A 388 -3.23 25.66 -6.81
N GLU A 389 -2.16 25.08 -7.39
CA GLU A 389 -1.38 24.01 -6.80
C GLU A 389 0.13 24.25 -6.96
N PRO A 390 0.81 24.80 -5.96
CA PRO A 390 2.25 24.77 -5.84
C PRO A 390 2.71 23.45 -5.20
N PHE A 391 3.69 22.81 -5.83
CA PHE A 391 4.37 21.63 -5.35
C PHE A 391 5.86 21.90 -5.24
N ASP A 392 6.45 21.55 -4.11
CA ASP A 392 7.87 21.70 -3.81
C ASP A 392 8.43 20.37 -3.33
N VAL A 393 9.61 20.01 -3.81
CA VAL A 393 10.22 18.70 -3.53
C VAL A 393 11.74 18.83 -3.51
N TYR A 394 12.37 18.14 -2.56
CA TYR A 394 13.79 17.93 -2.53
C TYR A 394 14.10 16.45 -2.27
N ASP A 395 14.95 15.89 -3.10
CA ASP A 395 15.48 14.55 -2.95
C ASP A 395 16.98 14.59 -3.30
N PHE A 396 17.83 14.23 -2.33
CA PHE A 396 19.28 14.22 -2.50
C PHE A 396 19.73 13.26 -3.61
N ALA A 397 18.95 12.24 -3.97
CA ALA A 397 19.24 11.33 -5.07
C ALA A 397 19.26 12.03 -6.44
N PHE A 398 18.73 13.25 -6.52
CA PHE A 398 18.75 14.08 -7.72
C PHE A 398 19.55 15.39 -7.56
N ASP A 399 20.24 15.54 -6.44
CA ASP A 399 21.13 16.69 -6.18
C ASP A 399 22.54 16.37 -6.66
N PRO A 400 23.04 17.01 -7.75
CA PRO A 400 24.38 16.71 -8.28
C PRO A 400 25.49 16.87 -7.24
N SER A 401 25.35 17.79 -6.29
CA SER A 401 26.34 17.99 -5.22
C SER A 401 26.44 16.85 -4.23
N VAL A 402 25.39 16.04 -4.11
CA VAL A 402 25.32 14.86 -3.25
C VAL A 402 25.63 13.61 -4.08
N ILE A 403 25.06 13.48 -5.26
CA ILE A 403 25.22 12.31 -6.15
C ILE A 403 26.66 12.12 -6.58
N ASP A 404 27.37 13.17 -6.94
CA ASP A 404 28.78 13.08 -7.40
C ASP A 404 29.71 12.46 -6.35
N SER A 405 29.30 12.47 -5.07
CA SER A 405 30.03 11.84 -3.97
C SER A 405 29.63 10.39 -3.72
N ILE A 406 28.44 9.95 -4.18
CA ILE A 406 27.86 8.64 -3.87
C ILE A 406 27.94 7.69 -5.07
N VAL A 407 27.83 8.22 -6.31
CA VAL A 407 27.67 7.40 -7.52
C VAL A 407 29.00 6.85 -8.00
N GLN A 408 29.05 5.54 -8.22
CA GLN A 408 30.16 4.89 -8.93
C GLN A 408 30.28 5.46 -10.34
N PRO A 409 31.50 5.71 -10.87
CA PRO A 409 31.72 6.31 -12.17
C PRO A 409 31.09 5.54 -13.36
N SER A 410 30.72 4.27 -13.13
CA SER A 410 30.09 3.40 -14.13
C SER A 410 28.57 3.32 -14.00
N SER A 411 27.94 4.07 -13.11
CA SER A 411 26.50 4.04 -12.92
C SER A 411 25.81 5.06 -13.81
N LEU A 412 24.87 4.60 -14.64
CA LEU A 412 23.97 5.46 -15.38
C LEU A 412 22.77 5.78 -14.49
N VAL A 413 22.71 7.00 -13.98
CA VAL A 413 21.53 7.48 -13.25
C VAL A 413 20.47 7.86 -14.27
N LEU A 414 19.50 6.98 -14.48
CA LEU A 414 18.30 7.27 -15.26
C LEU A 414 17.36 8.13 -14.40
N GLY A 415 17.72 9.40 -14.22
CA GLY A 415 17.02 10.29 -13.32
C GLY A 415 15.73 10.84 -13.93
N TYR A 416 14.57 10.34 -13.50
CA TYR A 416 13.37 11.17 -13.55
C TYR A 416 13.47 12.20 -12.43
N VAL A 417 13.81 13.43 -12.78
CA VAL A 417 13.94 14.50 -11.80
C VAL A 417 12.56 15.04 -11.46
N TYR A 418 12.08 14.78 -10.25
CA TYR A 418 10.92 15.49 -9.71
C TYR A 418 11.28 16.97 -9.58
N ARG A 419 10.53 17.83 -10.26
CA ARG A 419 10.76 19.27 -10.23
C ARG A 419 9.64 19.96 -9.49
N PRO A 420 9.94 20.97 -8.67
CA PRO A 420 8.93 21.88 -8.16
C PRO A 420 8.12 22.47 -9.31
N TYR A 421 6.83 22.60 -9.11
CA TYR A 421 5.95 23.24 -10.10
C TYR A 421 4.88 24.10 -9.42
N THR A 422 4.28 24.96 -10.22
CA THR A 422 3.04 25.64 -9.85
C THR A 422 2.05 25.45 -10.98
N ALA A 423 0.93 24.80 -10.65
CA ALA A 423 -0.13 24.52 -11.61
C ALA A 423 -1.35 25.40 -11.35
N HIS A 424 -1.99 25.81 -12.43
CA HIS A 424 -3.29 26.48 -12.44
C HIS A 424 -4.24 25.67 -13.31
N SER A 425 -5.36 25.24 -12.78
CA SER A 425 -6.35 24.49 -13.53
C SER A 425 -7.72 25.17 -13.39
N ALA A 426 -8.40 25.35 -14.51
CA ALA A 426 -9.76 25.83 -14.54
C ALA A 426 -10.64 24.84 -15.32
N VAL A 427 -11.73 24.41 -14.70
CA VAL A 427 -12.68 23.47 -15.31
C VAL A 427 -14.07 24.10 -15.34
N VAL A 428 -14.69 24.10 -16.51
CA VAL A 428 -16.08 24.52 -16.69
C VAL A 428 -16.91 23.29 -17.04
N GLY A 429 -18.00 23.08 -16.33
CA GLY A 429 -18.93 21.98 -16.54
C GLY A 429 -20.35 22.45 -16.75
N LEU A 430 -21.06 21.77 -17.65
CA LEU A 430 -22.49 21.94 -17.85
C LEU A 430 -23.16 20.56 -17.70
N VAL A 431 -24.21 20.50 -16.88
CA VAL A 431 -25.02 19.29 -16.69
C VAL A 431 -26.45 19.61 -17.04
N TYR A 432 -26.98 18.87 -18.03
CA TYR A 432 -28.36 18.95 -18.42
C TYR A 432 -29.09 17.66 -18.04
N ALA A 433 -30.22 17.79 -17.36
CA ALA A 433 -31.11 16.68 -17.01
C ALA A 433 -32.44 16.88 -17.69
N TRP A 434 -32.85 15.93 -18.52
CA TRP A 434 -34.15 15.90 -19.22
C TRP A 434 -35.23 15.26 -18.35
#